data_0797a1f6652e3d1972937374c9e64470
#
_entry.id   0797a1f6652e3d1972937374c9e64470
#
_cell.length_a   1.000
_cell.length_b   1.000
_cell.length_c   1.000
_cell.angle_alpha   90.00
_cell.angle_beta   90.00
_cell.angle_gamma   90.00
#
_symmetry.space_group_name_H-M   'P 1'
#
loop_
_entity.id
_entity.type
_entity.pdbx_description
1 polymer ?
#
loop_
_entity_poly.entity_id
_entity_poly.type
_entity_poly.pdbx_seq_one_letter_code
_entity_poly.pdbx_strand_id
1 'polypeptide(L)'
;PEPEPEPEPEEDVIVINVHGMGSDRFSGNRLFNSLEQNGLVFGDMAIYHRHSDLSGAGKVLFSVANMVSPGHFQVPEGEEFSTPGISFFLPLPCYGDAEHNFKLMLQTAQMVSSELGGNVLDEKRDMLTPNKIDEYKQRVKVFCRK
;
A
#
# COMPACT_ATOMS: atom_id res chain seq x y z
N PRO A 1 -8.44 30.63 29.48
CA PRO A 1 -8.54 29.16 29.51
C PRO A 1 -7.60 28.52 28.47
N GLU A 2 -6.98 27.46 28.86
CA GLU A 2 -6.11 26.73 27.95
C GLU A 2 -6.95 26.08 26.85
N PRO A 3 -6.47 26.08 25.57
CA PRO A 3 -7.17 25.37 24.52
C PRO A 3 -7.18 23.88 24.82
N GLU A 4 -8.29 23.25 24.56
CA GLU A 4 -8.37 21.80 24.69
C GLU A 4 -7.41 21.15 23.68
N PRO A 5 -6.71 20.06 24.07
CA PRO A 5 -5.88 19.34 23.10
C PRO A 5 -6.77 18.79 21.98
N GLU A 6 -6.26 18.81 20.76
CA GLU A 6 -6.97 18.21 19.65
C GLU A 6 -7.23 16.74 19.92
N PRO A 7 -8.44 16.24 19.65
CA PRO A 7 -8.70 14.83 19.83
C PRO A 7 -7.81 14.00 18.88
N GLU A 8 -7.39 12.83 19.34
CA GLU A 8 -6.67 11.89 18.49
C GLU A 8 -7.58 11.50 17.33
N PRO A 9 -7.04 11.33 16.11
CA PRO A 9 -7.84 10.93 14.97
C PRO A 9 -8.48 9.56 15.22
N GLU A 10 -9.76 9.43 14.86
CA GLU A 10 -10.48 8.15 14.95
C GLU A 10 -10.09 7.20 13.82
N GLU A 11 -9.64 7.75 12.71
CA GLU A 11 -9.22 6.98 11.52
C GLU A 11 -8.06 7.70 10.83
N ASP A 12 -7.31 6.92 10.09
CA ASP A 12 -6.22 7.42 9.25
C ASP A 12 -6.00 6.41 8.13
N VAL A 13 -5.22 6.79 7.13
CA VAL A 13 -4.77 5.88 6.07
C VAL A 13 -3.31 6.17 5.81
N ILE A 14 -2.48 5.14 5.88
CA ILE A 14 -1.08 5.24 5.52
C ILE A 14 -0.93 4.80 4.07
N VAL A 15 -0.33 5.64 3.24
CA VAL A 15 -0.17 5.37 1.80
C VAL A 15 1.31 5.35 1.44
N ILE A 16 1.72 4.30 0.71
CA ILE A 16 3.05 4.19 0.11
C ILE A 16 2.83 3.95 -1.38
N ASN A 17 3.44 4.76 -2.21
CA ASN A 17 3.34 4.64 -3.66
C ASN A 17 4.59 3.96 -4.23
N VAL A 18 4.43 3.17 -5.29
CA VAL A 18 5.52 2.62 -6.07
C VAL A 18 5.30 3.04 -7.52
N HIS A 19 6.26 3.76 -8.07
CA HIS A 19 6.16 4.35 -9.41
C HIS A 19 7.34 3.91 -10.28
N GLY A 20 7.09 3.69 -11.56
CA GLY A 20 8.17 3.41 -12.51
C GLY A 20 9.14 4.59 -12.62
N MET A 21 10.39 4.31 -12.94
CA MET A 21 11.41 5.35 -13.11
C MET A 21 11.13 6.14 -14.40
N GLY A 22 11.12 7.46 -14.29
CA GLY A 22 10.87 8.32 -15.43
C GLY A 22 9.52 8.02 -16.08
N SER A 23 9.54 7.64 -17.36
CA SER A 23 8.34 7.27 -18.12
C SER A 23 8.08 5.77 -18.15
N ASP A 24 8.83 4.97 -17.40
CA ASP A 24 8.66 3.53 -17.38
C ASP A 24 7.30 3.17 -16.80
N ARG A 25 6.73 2.09 -17.34
CA ARG A 25 5.43 1.58 -16.89
C ARG A 25 5.60 0.12 -16.48
N PHE A 26 4.79 -0.29 -15.52
CA PHE A 26 4.74 -1.69 -15.09
C PHE A 26 3.78 -2.45 -16.00
N SER A 27 4.26 -3.52 -16.65
CA SER A 27 3.39 -4.39 -17.43
C SER A 27 2.54 -5.27 -16.50
N GLY A 28 1.31 -5.58 -16.94
CA GLY A 28 0.38 -6.35 -16.12
C GLY A 28 0.96 -7.68 -15.64
N ASN A 29 1.57 -8.45 -16.53
CA ASN A 29 2.11 -9.76 -16.18
C ASN A 29 3.18 -9.68 -15.08
N ARG A 30 4.14 -8.77 -15.22
CA ARG A 30 5.19 -8.60 -14.21
C ARG A 30 4.64 -8.08 -12.90
N LEU A 31 3.74 -7.10 -12.98
CA LEU A 31 3.13 -6.49 -11.80
C LEU A 31 2.32 -7.53 -11.01
N PHE A 32 1.42 -8.24 -11.68
CA PHE A 32 0.55 -9.20 -11.01
C PHE A 32 1.35 -10.36 -10.43
N ASN A 33 2.36 -10.85 -11.13
CA ASN A 33 3.25 -11.87 -10.60
C ASN A 33 3.99 -11.40 -9.34
N SER A 34 4.51 -10.18 -9.36
CA SER A 34 5.21 -9.63 -8.21
C SER A 34 4.29 -9.48 -7.00
N LEU A 35 3.08 -8.98 -7.21
CA LEU A 35 2.09 -8.83 -6.12
C LEU A 35 1.72 -10.20 -5.54
N GLU A 36 1.44 -11.17 -6.40
CA GLU A 36 1.06 -12.53 -5.96
C GLU A 36 2.19 -13.23 -5.22
N GLN A 37 3.43 -13.10 -5.70
CA GLN A 37 4.59 -13.70 -5.06
C GLN A 37 4.87 -13.09 -3.69
N ASN A 38 4.44 -11.85 -3.46
CA ASN A 38 4.59 -11.17 -2.19
C ASN A 38 3.36 -11.33 -1.28
N GLY A 39 2.50 -12.28 -1.59
CA GLY A 39 1.40 -12.68 -0.71
C GLY A 39 0.11 -11.89 -0.88
N LEU A 40 0.00 -11.11 -1.95
CA LEU A 40 -1.21 -10.36 -2.25
C LEU A 40 -2.15 -11.17 -3.14
N VAL A 41 -3.45 -11.03 -2.90
CA VAL A 41 -4.49 -11.78 -3.60
C VAL A 41 -5.48 -10.80 -4.21
N PHE A 42 -5.79 -10.99 -5.48
CA PHE A 42 -6.80 -10.20 -6.18
C PHE A 42 -8.18 -10.52 -5.60
N GLY A 43 -8.97 -9.49 -5.32
CA GLY A 43 -10.28 -9.68 -4.71
C GLY A 43 -11.18 -8.45 -4.80
N ASP A 44 -11.85 -8.12 -3.72
CA ASP A 44 -12.86 -7.07 -3.65
C ASP A 44 -12.39 -5.77 -4.29
N MET A 45 -13.28 -5.08 -4.97
CA MET A 45 -13.05 -3.83 -5.69
C MET A 45 -12.06 -3.96 -6.84
N ALA A 46 -11.74 -5.20 -7.26
CA ALA A 46 -10.78 -5.49 -8.34
C ALA A 46 -9.40 -4.93 -8.04
N ILE A 47 -8.98 -5.01 -6.78
CA ILE A 47 -7.63 -4.66 -6.31
C ILE A 47 -7.03 -5.84 -5.54
N TYR A 48 -5.75 -5.70 -5.18
CA TYR A 48 -5.03 -6.73 -4.43
C TYR A 48 -5.08 -6.46 -2.94
N HIS A 49 -5.17 -7.54 -2.14
CA HIS A 49 -5.25 -7.46 -0.69
C HIS A 49 -4.27 -8.44 -0.05
N ARG A 50 -3.61 -7.98 1.01
CA ARG A 50 -2.82 -8.87 1.88
C ARG A 50 -3.68 -9.24 3.07
N HIS A 51 -3.97 -10.53 3.20
CA HIS A 51 -4.76 -11.07 4.30
C HIS A 51 -3.86 -11.53 5.43
N SER A 52 -4.45 -11.76 6.60
CA SER A 52 -3.71 -12.29 7.76
C SER A 52 -3.17 -13.71 7.49
N ASP A 53 -3.82 -14.44 6.59
CA ASP A 53 -3.39 -15.76 6.12
C ASP A 53 -2.93 -15.63 4.66
N LEU A 54 -1.77 -16.21 4.34
CA LEU A 54 -1.20 -16.20 2.99
C LEU A 54 -2.08 -16.89 1.94
N SER A 55 -2.99 -17.76 2.36
CA SER A 55 -3.93 -18.42 1.45
C SER A 55 -5.01 -17.50 0.90
N GLY A 56 -5.06 -16.26 1.35
CA GLY A 56 -6.11 -15.31 0.99
C GLY A 56 -7.32 -15.38 1.91
N ALA A 57 -7.21 -16.12 3.02
CA ALA A 57 -8.23 -16.16 4.06
C ALA A 57 -7.90 -15.17 5.18
N GLY A 58 -8.86 -14.94 6.06
CA GLY A 58 -8.68 -14.06 7.21
C GLY A 58 -8.94 -12.60 6.89
N LYS A 59 -8.54 -11.74 7.82
CA LYS A 59 -8.77 -10.30 7.72
C LYS A 59 -7.77 -9.65 6.78
N VAL A 60 -8.19 -8.58 6.08
CA VAL A 60 -7.31 -7.78 5.24
C VAL A 60 -6.42 -6.93 6.12
N LEU A 61 -5.11 -7.01 5.90
CA LEU A 61 -4.13 -6.21 6.62
C LEU A 61 -3.85 -4.88 5.90
N PHE A 62 -3.61 -4.95 4.59
CA PHE A 62 -3.43 -3.77 3.73
C PHE A 62 -3.81 -4.14 2.30
N SER A 63 -3.90 -3.14 1.44
CA SER A 63 -4.34 -3.34 0.05
C SER A 63 -3.47 -2.56 -0.92
N VAL A 64 -3.53 -2.96 -2.18
CA VAL A 64 -2.79 -2.31 -3.27
C VAL A 64 -3.75 -1.99 -4.39
N ALA A 65 -3.78 -0.74 -4.79
CA ALA A 65 -4.63 -0.25 -5.88
C ALA A 65 -3.77 0.33 -6.99
N ASN A 66 -4.39 0.50 -8.16
CA ASN A 66 -3.77 1.20 -9.27
C ASN A 66 -3.69 2.69 -8.92
N MET A 67 -2.51 3.31 -9.14
CA MET A 67 -2.30 4.73 -8.86
C MET A 67 -3.15 5.62 -9.74
N VAL A 68 -3.52 5.16 -10.94
CA VAL A 68 -4.31 5.95 -11.89
C VAL A 68 -5.77 5.55 -11.84
N SER A 69 -6.64 6.52 -12.13
CA SER A 69 -8.08 6.33 -12.16
C SER A 69 -8.47 5.27 -13.21
N PRO A 70 -9.44 4.41 -12.93
CA PRO A 70 -10.33 4.38 -11.77
C PRO A 70 -9.78 3.64 -10.53
N GLY A 71 -8.54 3.24 -10.52
CA GLY A 71 -7.87 2.70 -9.34
C GLY A 71 -7.92 1.19 -9.17
N HIS A 72 -8.45 0.45 -10.14
CA HIS A 72 -8.52 -1.01 -10.07
C HIS A 72 -7.56 -1.67 -11.07
N PHE A 73 -7.47 -2.99 -10.98
CA PHE A 73 -6.62 -3.82 -11.86
C PHE A 73 -7.45 -4.71 -12.79
N GLN A 74 -8.67 -4.34 -13.06
CA GLN A 74 -9.50 -5.07 -14.01
C GLN A 74 -9.03 -4.80 -15.44
N VAL A 75 -8.74 -5.89 -16.17
CA VAL A 75 -8.23 -5.81 -17.55
C VAL A 75 -9.37 -6.18 -18.49
N PRO A 76 -9.77 -5.29 -19.39
CA PRO A 76 -10.76 -5.64 -20.42
C PRO A 76 -10.23 -6.77 -21.30
N GLU A 77 -11.13 -7.65 -21.75
CA GLU A 77 -10.78 -8.77 -22.62
C GLU A 77 -10.10 -8.28 -23.90
N GLY A 78 -8.96 -8.89 -24.23
CA GLY A 78 -8.19 -8.55 -25.44
C GLY A 78 -7.27 -7.37 -25.28
N GLU A 79 -7.22 -6.73 -24.10
CA GLU A 79 -6.33 -5.60 -23.85
C GLU A 79 -5.17 -5.99 -22.95
N GLU A 80 -4.04 -5.34 -23.16
CA GLU A 80 -2.88 -5.47 -22.27
C GLU A 80 -2.96 -4.39 -21.18
N PHE A 81 -2.66 -4.80 -19.94
CA PHE A 81 -2.64 -3.88 -18.82
C PHE A 81 -1.24 -3.32 -18.61
N SER A 82 -1.15 -2.01 -18.38
CA SER A 82 0.06 -1.39 -17.85
C SER A 82 -0.33 -0.18 -17.01
N THR A 83 0.54 0.20 -16.09
CA THR A 83 0.32 1.36 -15.24
C THR A 83 1.65 2.02 -14.88
N PRO A 84 1.68 3.35 -14.73
CA PRO A 84 2.89 4.02 -14.25
C PRO A 84 3.18 3.76 -12.78
N GLY A 85 2.20 3.33 -11.99
CA GLY A 85 2.43 3.11 -10.57
C GLY A 85 1.26 2.48 -9.85
N ILE A 86 1.54 2.07 -8.62
CA ILE A 86 0.57 1.44 -7.71
C ILE A 86 0.65 2.12 -6.35
N SER A 87 -0.43 2.01 -5.59
CA SER A 87 -0.53 2.58 -4.24
C SER A 87 -0.85 1.50 -3.24
N PHE A 88 0.02 1.37 -2.24
CA PHE A 88 -0.22 0.51 -1.07
C PHE A 88 -0.91 1.36 -0.01
N PHE A 89 -1.95 0.85 0.62
CA PHE A 89 -2.64 1.61 1.65
C PHE A 89 -3.07 0.72 2.82
N LEU A 90 -2.88 1.28 4.00
CA LEU A 90 -3.22 0.66 5.29
C LEU A 90 -4.25 1.54 5.99
N PRO A 91 -5.54 1.20 5.91
CA PRO A 91 -6.55 1.92 6.69
C PRO A 91 -6.38 1.64 8.17
N LEU A 92 -6.54 2.66 9.01
CA LEU A 92 -6.43 2.55 10.46
C LEU A 92 -7.75 3.03 11.09
N PRO A 93 -8.25 2.34 12.12
CA PRO A 93 -7.67 1.17 12.78
C PRO A 93 -7.70 -0.07 11.89
N CYS A 94 -6.76 -0.99 12.14
CA CYS A 94 -6.63 -2.22 11.38
C CYS A 94 -6.72 -3.45 12.28
N TYR A 95 -6.89 -4.63 11.67
CA TYR A 95 -6.84 -5.90 12.38
C TYR A 95 -5.40 -6.18 12.81
N GLY A 96 -5.24 -6.62 14.07
CA GLY A 96 -3.94 -7.01 14.60
C GLY A 96 -3.08 -5.80 15.01
N ASP A 97 -1.77 -6.00 14.97
CA ASP A 97 -0.80 -4.99 15.39
C ASP A 97 -0.52 -4.02 14.24
N ALA A 98 -0.90 -2.75 14.42
CA ALA A 98 -0.77 -1.73 13.38
C ALA A 98 0.70 -1.48 13.00
N GLU A 99 1.62 -1.49 13.96
CA GLU A 99 3.05 -1.33 13.66
C GLU A 99 3.59 -2.48 12.82
N HIS A 100 3.20 -3.70 13.16
CA HIS A 100 3.60 -4.88 12.40
C HIS A 100 3.04 -4.83 10.98
N ASN A 101 1.77 -4.46 10.83
CA ASN A 101 1.12 -4.38 9.52
C ASN A 101 1.75 -3.29 8.65
N PHE A 102 2.10 -2.14 9.25
CA PHE A 102 2.81 -1.08 8.53
C PHE A 102 4.18 -1.56 8.05
N LYS A 103 4.95 -2.21 8.93
CA LYS A 103 6.26 -2.73 8.59
C LYS A 103 6.17 -3.74 7.45
N LEU A 104 5.18 -4.63 7.51
CA LEU A 104 4.93 -5.61 6.46
C LEU A 104 4.61 -4.91 5.13
N MET A 105 3.76 -3.90 5.16
CA MET A 105 3.41 -3.13 3.96
C MET A 105 4.64 -2.43 3.37
N LEU A 106 5.45 -1.80 4.21
CA LEU A 106 6.67 -1.12 3.76
C LEU A 106 7.64 -2.11 3.10
N GLN A 107 7.87 -3.26 3.73
CA GLN A 107 8.75 -4.28 3.19
C GLN A 107 8.22 -4.82 1.86
N THR A 108 6.92 -5.04 1.77
CA THR A 108 6.28 -5.52 0.54
C THR A 108 6.44 -4.49 -0.59
N ALA A 109 6.21 -3.20 -0.29
CA ALA A 109 6.39 -2.13 -1.28
C ALA A 109 7.83 -2.05 -1.78
N GLN A 110 8.81 -2.18 -0.88
CA GLN A 110 10.23 -2.17 -1.23
C GLN A 110 10.59 -3.37 -2.10
N MET A 111 10.07 -4.54 -1.78
CA MET A 111 10.32 -5.76 -2.56
C MET A 111 9.72 -5.67 -3.96
N VAL A 112 8.47 -5.26 -4.05
CA VAL A 112 7.80 -5.09 -5.35
C VAL A 112 8.51 -4.03 -6.19
N SER A 113 8.90 -2.92 -5.60
CA SER A 113 9.66 -1.87 -6.29
C SER A 113 10.98 -2.40 -6.85
N SER A 114 11.70 -3.19 -6.06
CA SER A 114 12.97 -3.81 -6.49
C SER A 114 12.74 -4.78 -7.66
N GLU A 115 11.70 -5.59 -7.59
CA GLU A 115 11.40 -6.57 -8.65
C GLU A 115 10.95 -5.90 -9.95
N LEU A 116 10.26 -4.77 -9.87
CA LEU A 116 9.72 -4.06 -11.03
C LEU A 116 10.61 -2.94 -11.56
N GLY A 117 11.67 -2.59 -10.82
CA GLY A 117 12.56 -1.50 -11.20
C GLY A 117 11.94 -0.13 -10.98
N GLY A 118 11.20 0.05 -9.89
CA GLY A 118 10.54 1.31 -9.56
C GLY A 118 11.18 2.04 -8.39
N ASN A 119 10.51 3.10 -7.98
CA ASN A 119 10.85 3.89 -6.80
C ASN A 119 9.73 3.84 -5.78
N VAL A 120 10.10 3.78 -4.50
CA VAL A 120 9.14 3.86 -3.39
C VAL A 120 8.95 5.31 -3.01
N LEU A 121 7.71 5.78 -3.04
CA LEU A 121 7.35 7.17 -2.81
C LEU A 121 6.39 7.27 -1.63
N ASP A 122 6.33 8.46 -1.02
CA ASP A 122 5.39 8.73 0.05
C ASP A 122 4.00 9.08 -0.50
N GLU A 123 3.09 9.48 0.39
CA GLU A 123 1.71 9.83 0.03
C GLU A 123 1.60 11.02 -0.91
N LYS A 124 2.64 11.88 -0.93
CA LYS A 124 2.72 13.05 -1.83
C LYS A 124 3.47 12.74 -3.12
N ARG A 125 3.88 11.48 -3.28
CA ARG A 125 4.65 11.00 -4.42
C ARG A 125 6.07 11.57 -4.47
N ASP A 126 6.60 11.98 -3.33
CA ASP A 126 8.02 12.30 -3.16
C ASP A 126 8.78 11.04 -2.73
N MET A 127 10.08 11.02 -2.95
CA MET A 127 10.90 9.88 -2.52
C MET A 127 10.71 9.61 -1.02
N LEU A 128 10.45 8.37 -0.67
CA LEU A 128 10.26 7.98 0.73
C LEU A 128 11.59 8.04 1.45
N THR A 129 11.66 8.89 2.48
CA THR A 129 12.88 9.12 3.27
C THR A 129 12.75 8.46 4.65
N PRO A 130 13.86 8.21 5.37
CA PRO A 130 13.79 7.74 6.74
C PRO A 130 12.96 8.65 7.65
N ASN A 131 13.04 9.97 7.47
CA ASN A 131 12.23 10.92 8.25
C ASN A 131 10.74 10.71 8.00
N LYS A 132 10.34 10.49 6.75
CA LYS A 132 8.94 10.25 6.41
C LYS A 132 8.45 8.92 6.94
N ILE A 133 9.30 7.91 6.93
CA ILE A 133 8.98 6.61 7.54
C ILE A 133 8.72 6.80 9.03
N ASP A 134 9.54 7.60 9.72
CA ASP A 134 9.34 7.89 11.14
C ASP A 134 8.02 8.62 11.40
N GLU A 135 7.65 9.57 10.53
CA GLU A 135 6.34 10.24 10.62
C GLU A 135 5.19 9.22 10.49
N TYR A 136 5.29 8.31 9.54
CA TYR A 136 4.30 7.25 9.37
C TYR A 136 4.22 6.37 10.63
N LYS A 137 5.36 6.02 11.21
CA LYS A 137 5.39 5.23 12.45
C LYS A 137 4.69 5.93 13.60
N GLN A 138 4.84 7.25 13.71
CA GLN A 138 4.15 8.02 14.74
C GLN A 138 2.64 8.00 14.53
N ARG A 139 2.17 8.16 13.30
CA ARG A 139 0.75 8.08 12.98
C ARG A 139 0.18 6.70 13.29
N VAL A 140 0.93 5.64 13.00
CA VAL A 140 0.51 4.27 13.26
C VAL A 140 0.44 3.99 14.77
N LYS A 141 1.37 4.53 15.55
CA LYS A 141 1.41 4.32 17.01
C LYS A 141 0.15 4.79 17.71
N VAL A 142 -0.51 5.81 17.21
CA VAL A 142 -1.77 6.29 17.78
C VAL A 142 -2.80 5.16 17.85
N PHE A 143 -2.77 4.25 16.88
CA PHE A 143 -3.73 3.15 16.77
C PHE A 143 -3.27 1.87 17.49
N CYS A 144 -2.04 1.81 17.96
CA CYS A 144 -1.51 0.66 18.69
C CYS A 144 -1.92 0.62 20.16
N ARG A 145 -2.48 1.73 20.65
CA ARG A 145 -2.87 1.89 22.06
C ARG A 145 -4.29 1.39 22.35
N LYS A 146 -4.94 0.88 21.35
CA LYS A 146 -6.36 0.47 21.46
C LYS A 146 -6.53 -1.03 21.55
#